data_183a3d85b5d53c6a3391f79fde6b6b93
#
_entry.id   183a3d85b5d53c6a3391f79fde6b6b93
#
_cell.length_a   1.000
_cell.length_b   1.000
_cell.length_c   1.000
_cell.angle_alpha   90.00
_cell.angle_beta   90.00
_cell.angle_gamma   90.00
#
_symmetry.space_group_name_H-M   'P 1'
#
loop_
_entity.id
_entity.type
_entity.pdbx_description
1 polymer ?
#
loop_
_entity_poly.entity_id
_entity_poly.type
_entity_poly.pdbx_seq_one_letter_code
_entity_poly.pdbx_strand_id
1 'polypeptide(L)'
;MDFSDKRFQFSSGTHNGSNVIWVQFEKDRQLISFLREHTKARWSASQKKWYVTDNRHYRKLFGLPEKITGKAVLSKIHLVNLPEFQRFQEHLLLKRYSQNTLRTYSIEFAQLLYILKSYPVQELSPERLRSYFLYCHEKLKLSESEIHSRMNAVKFYFEQVLHRQKMFFDIPRPKKKLLLPKMLSKAEIKKIIAATLNLKHSLVLKVCYGMGLRVSEVVALKLSD
;
A
#
# COMPACT_ATOMS: atom_id res chain seq x y z
N MET A 1 8.79 -26.40 21.20
CA MET A 1 8.44 -26.22 19.78
C MET A 1 8.37 -24.73 19.54
N ASP A 2 8.96 -24.23 18.47
CA ASP A 2 8.91 -22.80 18.09
C ASP A 2 8.63 -22.66 16.59
N PHE A 3 8.40 -21.44 16.11
CA PHE A 3 8.13 -21.17 14.70
C PHE A 3 9.38 -21.21 13.79
N SER A 4 10.58 -21.47 14.35
CA SER A 4 11.81 -21.74 13.59
C SER A 4 11.91 -23.21 13.12
N ASP A 5 10.97 -24.06 13.54
CA ASP A 5 10.90 -25.45 13.10
C ASP A 5 10.73 -25.51 11.57
N LYS A 6 11.61 -26.24 10.89
CA LYS A 6 11.65 -26.38 9.42
C LYS A 6 10.36 -26.94 8.80
N ARG A 7 9.49 -27.54 9.63
CA ARG A 7 8.18 -28.03 9.18
C ARG A 7 7.22 -26.90 8.85
N PHE A 8 7.39 -25.71 9.43
CA PHE A 8 6.60 -24.54 9.07
C PHE A 8 7.18 -23.82 7.86
N GLN A 9 6.34 -23.56 6.89
CA GLN A 9 6.67 -22.71 5.73
C GLN A 9 5.77 -21.49 5.73
N PHE A 10 6.38 -20.30 5.64
CA PHE A 10 5.68 -19.04 5.68
C PHE A 10 5.82 -18.32 4.34
N SER A 11 4.71 -17.80 3.82
CA SER A 11 4.71 -16.99 2.60
C SER A 11 3.73 -15.82 2.70
N SER A 12 4.13 -14.66 2.22
CA SER A 12 3.23 -13.50 2.13
C SER A 12 2.24 -13.68 0.99
N GLY A 13 1.00 -13.21 1.19
CA GLY A 13 -0.03 -13.27 0.16
C GLY A 13 -1.23 -12.39 0.48
N THR A 14 -2.29 -12.55 -0.30
CA THR A 14 -3.56 -11.83 -0.07
C THR A 14 -4.70 -12.84 0.08
N HIS A 15 -5.65 -12.52 0.95
CA HIS A 15 -6.89 -13.28 1.14
C HIS A 15 -8.05 -12.31 1.39
N ASN A 16 -9.10 -12.41 0.60
CA ASN A 16 -10.27 -11.52 0.66
C ASN A 16 -9.89 -10.02 0.70
N GLY A 17 -8.94 -9.62 -0.16
CA GLY A 17 -8.48 -8.22 -0.25
C GLY A 17 -7.54 -7.76 0.87
N SER A 18 -7.24 -8.61 1.84
CA SER A 18 -6.33 -8.29 2.95
C SER A 18 -4.97 -8.99 2.81
N ASN A 19 -3.89 -8.31 3.22
CA ASN A 19 -2.56 -8.92 3.27
C ASN A 19 -2.50 -9.94 4.40
N VAL A 20 -2.02 -11.15 4.09
CA VAL A 20 -1.91 -12.26 5.03
C VAL A 20 -0.55 -12.95 4.91
N ILE A 21 -0.16 -13.63 5.98
CA ILE A 21 0.94 -14.59 5.97
C ILE A 21 0.31 -15.97 5.95
N TRP A 22 0.57 -16.72 4.88
CA TRP A 22 0.19 -18.12 4.78
C TRP A 22 1.13 -18.97 5.60
N VAL A 23 0.56 -19.93 6.35
CA VAL A 23 1.30 -20.90 7.14
C VAL A 23 1.00 -22.27 6.57
N GLN A 24 2.03 -22.94 6.07
CA GLN A 24 1.93 -24.28 5.48
C GLN A 24 2.79 -25.26 6.29
N PHE A 25 2.26 -26.43 6.54
CA PHE A 25 2.93 -27.56 7.17
C PHE A 25 2.15 -28.84 6.85
N GLU A 26 2.77 -29.99 7.00
CA GLU A 26 2.10 -31.27 6.87
C GLU A 26 1.07 -31.44 7.99
N LYS A 27 -0.06 -32.12 7.67
CA LYS A 27 -1.19 -32.25 8.58
C LYS A 27 -0.78 -33.00 9.86
N ASP A 28 -0.48 -32.27 10.90
CA ASP A 28 -0.08 -32.74 12.22
C ASP A 28 -0.94 -32.06 13.29
N ARG A 29 -1.56 -32.87 14.16
CA ARG A 29 -2.43 -32.34 15.24
C ARG A 29 -1.66 -31.48 16.23
N GLN A 30 -0.41 -31.83 16.53
CA GLN A 30 0.42 -31.08 17.47
C GLN A 30 0.79 -29.71 16.89
N LEU A 31 1.15 -29.64 15.60
CA LEU A 31 1.45 -28.38 14.92
C LEU A 31 0.21 -27.46 14.81
N ILE A 32 -0.96 -28.05 14.58
CA ILE A 32 -2.23 -27.29 14.54
C ILE A 32 -2.55 -26.70 15.92
N SER A 33 -2.41 -27.51 16.99
CA SER A 33 -2.64 -27.06 18.36
C SER A 33 -1.67 -25.93 18.72
N PHE A 34 -0.37 -26.14 18.47
CA PHE A 34 0.67 -25.12 18.70
C PHE A 34 0.41 -23.82 17.95
N LEU A 35 0.04 -23.91 16.64
CA LEU A 35 -0.29 -22.73 15.85
C LEU A 35 -1.46 -21.94 16.43
N ARG A 36 -2.54 -22.61 16.85
CA ARG A 36 -3.73 -21.99 17.42
C ARG A 36 -3.50 -21.37 18.79
N GLU A 37 -2.69 -21.99 19.61
CA GLU A 37 -2.35 -21.51 20.93
C GLU A 37 -1.51 -20.24 20.89
N HIS A 38 -0.55 -20.16 19.97
CA HIS A 38 0.41 -19.05 19.89
C HIS A 38 0.03 -17.98 18.87
N THR A 39 -1.02 -18.20 18.07
CA THR A 39 -1.45 -17.25 17.04
C THR A 39 -2.97 -17.19 16.88
N LYS A 40 -3.46 -16.11 16.28
CA LYS A 40 -4.86 -16.01 15.84
C LYS A 40 -5.04 -16.56 14.41
N ALA A 41 -4.42 -17.69 14.11
CA ALA A 41 -4.48 -18.30 12.78
C ALA A 41 -5.91 -18.75 12.45
N ARG A 42 -6.29 -18.54 11.20
CA ARG A 42 -7.57 -18.96 10.62
C ARG A 42 -7.32 -19.91 9.45
N TRP A 43 -8.23 -20.84 9.26
CA TRP A 43 -8.19 -21.75 8.12
C TRP A 43 -8.94 -21.17 6.94
N SER A 44 -8.33 -21.15 5.77
CA SER A 44 -8.98 -20.80 4.50
C SER A 44 -9.40 -22.07 3.78
N ALA A 45 -10.70 -22.30 3.67
CA ALA A 45 -11.24 -23.45 2.96
C ALA A 45 -10.96 -23.39 1.44
N SER A 46 -10.99 -22.18 0.85
CA SER A 46 -10.73 -21.94 -0.57
C SER A 46 -9.27 -22.19 -0.97
N GLN A 47 -8.33 -21.83 -0.09
CA GLN A 47 -6.90 -21.96 -0.35
C GLN A 47 -6.29 -23.22 0.31
N LYS A 48 -7.06 -23.92 1.14
CA LYS A 48 -6.63 -25.08 1.93
C LYS A 48 -5.32 -24.84 2.70
N LYS A 49 -5.22 -23.64 3.33
CA LYS A 49 -4.05 -23.17 4.07
C LYS A 49 -4.45 -22.40 5.32
N TRP A 50 -3.58 -22.45 6.33
CA TRP A 50 -3.70 -21.57 7.48
C TRP A 50 -3.16 -20.18 7.13
N TYR A 51 -3.72 -19.14 7.75
CA TYR A 51 -3.24 -17.78 7.57
C TYR A 51 -3.42 -16.94 8.84
N VAL A 52 -2.54 -15.96 8.98
CA VAL A 52 -2.66 -14.86 9.95
C VAL A 52 -2.63 -13.53 9.22
N THR A 53 -3.11 -12.48 9.85
CA THR A 53 -2.98 -11.12 9.30
C THR A 53 -1.51 -10.73 9.17
N ASP A 54 -1.09 -10.19 8.02
CA ASP A 54 0.28 -9.72 7.81
C ASP A 54 0.52 -8.44 8.61
N ASN A 55 1.18 -8.58 9.75
CA ASN A 55 1.54 -7.49 10.63
C ASN A 55 2.97 -7.67 11.19
N ARG A 56 3.51 -6.61 11.81
CA ARG A 56 4.86 -6.60 12.36
C ARG A 56 5.09 -7.71 13.39
N HIS A 57 4.08 -7.98 14.24
CA HIS A 57 4.17 -9.01 15.28
C HIS A 57 4.38 -10.40 14.69
N TYR A 58 3.52 -10.82 13.74
CA TYR A 58 3.64 -12.14 13.11
C TYR A 58 4.85 -12.24 12.20
N ARG A 59 5.27 -11.15 11.53
CA ARG A 59 6.53 -11.18 10.78
C ARG A 59 7.73 -11.44 11.66
N LYS A 60 7.79 -10.79 12.83
CA LYS A 60 8.85 -11.03 13.82
C LYS A 60 8.78 -12.46 14.36
N LEU A 61 7.58 -12.93 14.71
CA LEU A 61 7.35 -14.27 15.25
C LEU A 61 7.79 -15.38 14.29
N PHE A 62 7.58 -15.19 12.99
CA PHE A 62 7.90 -16.16 11.95
C PHE A 62 9.27 -15.94 11.27
N GLY A 63 10.10 -15.05 11.80
CA GLY A 63 11.41 -14.75 11.21
C GLY A 63 11.36 -14.14 9.81
N LEU A 64 10.22 -13.58 9.41
CA LEU A 64 10.06 -12.93 8.12
C LEU A 64 10.62 -11.50 8.15
N PRO A 65 11.18 -11.01 7.03
CA PRO A 65 11.68 -9.64 6.95
C PRO A 65 10.58 -8.64 7.28
N GLU A 66 10.93 -7.62 8.08
CA GLU A 66 9.99 -6.60 8.50
C GLU A 66 9.48 -5.81 7.28
N LYS A 67 8.17 -5.83 7.03
CA LYS A 67 7.55 -4.99 6.01
C LYS A 67 7.21 -3.65 6.65
N ILE A 68 8.11 -2.69 6.50
CA ILE A 68 7.86 -1.33 6.96
C ILE A 68 6.95 -0.65 5.94
N THR A 69 5.73 -0.33 6.35
CA THR A 69 4.72 0.29 5.48
C THR A 69 4.21 1.59 6.09
N GLY A 70 3.69 2.47 5.23
CA GLY A 70 3.10 3.73 5.63
C GLY A 70 4.09 4.70 6.29
N LYS A 71 3.63 5.49 7.24
CA LYS A 71 4.41 6.56 7.88
C LYS A 71 5.63 6.07 8.65
N ALA A 72 5.66 4.82 9.09
CA ALA A 72 6.78 4.28 9.88
C ALA A 72 8.11 4.25 9.11
N VAL A 73 8.09 4.29 7.78
CA VAL A 73 9.29 4.33 6.95
C VAL A 73 10.05 5.65 7.08
N LEU A 74 9.34 6.76 7.38
CA LEU A 74 9.93 8.10 7.48
C LEU A 74 11.02 8.19 8.56
N SER A 75 10.84 7.49 9.68
CA SER A 75 11.82 7.44 10.78
C SER A 75 12.97 6.45 10.53
N LYS A 76 12.99 5.78 9.39
CA LYS A 76 13.99 4.76 9.02
C LYS A 76 14.87 5.17 7.86
N ILE A 77 14.74 6.41 7.40
CA ILE A 77 15.61 6.96 6.36
C ILE A 77 17.02 7.13 6.95
N HIS A 78 18.02 6.64 6.23
CA HIS A 78 19.41 6.81 6.63
C HIS A 78 19.87 8.27 6.51
N LEU A 79 20.74 8.72 7.42
CA LEU A 79 21.19 10.11 7.51
C LEU A 79 21.72 10.68 6.18
N VAL A 80 22.40 9.86 5.37
CA VAL A 80 22.92 10.23 4.04
C VAL A 80 21.84 10.74 3.10
N ASN A 81 20.60 10.20 3.20
CA ASN A 81 19.52 10.52 2.30
C ASN A 81 18.48 11.49 2.90
N LEU A 82 18.66 11.92 4.15
CA LEU A 82 17.75 12.88 4.80
C LEU A 82 17.72 14.25 4.11
N PRO A 83 18.87 14.86 3.70
CA PRO A 83 18.86 16.15 3.01
C PRO A 83 18.07 16.10 1.69
N GLU A 84 18.24 15.01 0.92
CA GLU A 84 17.54 14.82 -0.35
C GLU A 84 16.02 14.57 -0.13
N PHE A 85 15.66 13.92 0.97
CA PHE A 85 14.27 13.77 1.35
C PHE A 85 13.62 15.11 1.72
N GLN A 86 14.31 15.97 2.46
CA GLN A 86 13.83 17.33 2.79
C GLN A 86 13.67 18.17 1.53
N ARG A 87 14.68 18.19 0.66
CA ARG A 87 14.65 18.87 -0.63
C ARG A 87 13.46 18.42 -1.50
N PHE A 88 13.19 17.11 -1.51
CA PHE A 88 12.03 16.56 -2.21
C PHE A 88 10.70 17.10 -1.66
N GLN A 89 10.55 17.16 -0.33
CA GLN A 89 9.34 17.69 0.30
C GLN A 89 9.15 19.19 0.03
N GLU A 90 10.23 19.98 0.08
CA GLU A 90 10.22 21.40 -0.26
C GLU A 90 9.74 21.66 -1.69
N HIS A 91 10.21 20.87 -2.66
CA HIS A 91 9.76 20.96 -4.05
C HIS A 91 8.28 20.63 -4.22
N LEU A 92 7.75 19.65 -3.48
CA LEU A 92 6.32 19.35 -3.48
C LEU A 92 5.51 20.51 -2.92
N LEU A 93 5.98 21.15 -1.83
CA LEU A 93 5.33 22.31 -1.23
C LEU A 93 5.35 23.52 -2.17
N LEU A 94 6.49 23.86 -2.76
CA LEU A 94 6.64 24.95 -3.71
C LEU A 94 5.73 24.79 -4.93
N LYS A 95 5.52 23.55 -5.39
CA LYS A 95 4.58 23.26 -6.48
C LYS A 95 3.11 23.18 -6.04
N ARG A 96 2.81 23.51 -4.78
CA ARG A 96 1.45 23.54 -4.22
C ARG A 96 0.68 22.22 -4.38
N TYR A 97 1.37 21.09 -4.27
CA TYR A 97 0.68 19.80 -4.24
C TYR A 97 -0.24 19.67 -3.03
N SER A 98 -1.38 18.96 -3.20
CA SER A 98 -2.31 18.72 -2.10
C SER A 98 -1.63 17.97 -0.95
N GLN A 99 -2.12 18.15 0.28
CA GLN A 99 -1.61 17.48 1.47
C GLN A 99 -1.62 15.94 1.32
N ASN A 100 -2.64 15.39 0.64
CA ASN A 100 -2.71 13.97 0.35
C ASN A 100 -1.61 13.51 -0.62
N THR A 101 -1.34 14.30 -1.66
CA THR A 101 -0.25 14.01 -2.62
C THR A 101 1.11 14.11 -1.94
N LEU A 102 1.34 15.18 -1.15
CA LEU A 102 2.56 15.36 -0.38
C LEU A 102 2.81 14.17 0.54
N ARG A 103 1.81 13.75 1.30
CA ARG A 103 1.90 12.57 2.18
C ARG A 103 2.21 11.30 1.41
N THR A 104 1.49 11.04 0.32
CA THR A 104 1.65 9.81 -0.47
C THR A 104 3.03 9.76 -1.12
N TYR A 105 3.45 10.85 -1.78
CA TYR A 105 4.75 10.91 -2.45
C TYR A 105 5.91 10.81 -1.44
N SER A 106 5.80 11.47 -0.29
CA SER A 106 6.80 11.36 0.78
C SER A 106 6.97 9.93 1.27
N ILE A 107 5.87 9.20 1.50
CA ILE A 107 5.93 7.80 1.93
C ILE A 107 6.54 6.92 0.84
N GLU A 108 6.11 7.07 -0.41
CA GLU A 108 6.61 6.23 -1.51
C GLU A 108 8.07 6.50 -1.83
N PHE A 109 8.53 7.75 -1.76
CA PHE A 109 9.94 8.08 -1.93
C PHE A 109 10.78 7.56 -0.76
N ALA A 110 10.30 7.70 0.47
CA ALA A 110 10.96 7.17 1.65
C ALA A 110 11.14 5.64 1.62
N GLN A 111 10.24 4.89 0.95
CA GLN A 111 10.42 3.45 0.74
C GLN A 111 11.65 3.13 -0.10
N LEU A 112 11.94 3.92 -1.12
CA LEU A 112 13.19 3.79 -1.89
C LEU A 112 14.39 4.08 -1.01
N LEU A 113 14.39 5.22 -0.29
CA LEU A 113 15.49 5.65 0.57
C LEU A 113 15.80 4.64 1.67
N TYR A 114 14.76 4.01 2.23
CA TYR A 114 14.91 2.96 3.23
C TYR A 114 15.67 1.73 2.69
N ILE A 115 15.39 1.34 1.45
CA ILE A 115 16.06 0.19 0.81
C ILE A 115 17.50 0.54 0.45
N LEU A 116 17.75 1.78 0.05
CA LEU A 116 19.11 2.25 -0.29
C LEU A 116 20.05 2.31 0.92
N LYS A 117 19.51 2.44 2.13
CA LYS A 117 20.31 2.61 3.36
C LYS A 117 21.32 3.76 3.20
N SER A 118 22.62 3.47 3.31
CA SER A 118 23.72 4.44 3.19
C SER A 118 24.09 4.80 1.76
N TYR A 119 23.48 4.18 0.74
CA TYR A 119 23.75 4.52 -0.65
C TYR A 119 23.05 5.84 -1.04
N PRO A 120 23.78 6.85 -1.56
CA PRO A 120 23.19 8.13 -1.92
C PRO A 120 22.18 7.99 -3.07
N VAL A 121 20.96 8.50 -2.88
CA VAL A 121 19.89 8.38 -3.88
C VAL A 121 20.20 9.10 -5.19
N GLN A 122 20.93 10.20 -5.13
CA GLN A 122 21.34 10.97 -6.31
C GLN A 122 22.29 10.21 -7.23
N GLU A 123 22.97 9.16 -6.75
CA GLU A 123 23.90 8.36 -7.54
C GLU A 123 23.24 7.15 -8.22
N LEU A 124 21.92 6.99 -8.05
CA LEU A 124 21.22 5.89 -8.69
C LEU A 124 21.23 5.99 -10.21
N SER A 125 21.63 4.90 -10.85
CA SER A 125 21.53 4.73 -12.29
C SER A 125 20.14 4.23 -12.71
N PRO A 126 19.74 4.40 -13.99
CA PRO A 126 18.50 3.85 -14.53
C PRO A 126 18.36 2.34 -14.32
N GLU A 127 19.45 1.58 -14.50
CA GLU A 127 19.47 0.12 -14.36
C GLU A 127 19.17 -0.29 -12.90
N ARG A 128 19.76 0.42 -11.93
CA ARG A 128 19.47 0.17 -10.50
C ARG A 128 18.02 0.50 -10.15
N LEU A 129 17.46 1.57 -10.73
CA LEU A 129 16.05 1.89 -10.55
C LEU A 129 15.14 0.85 -11.18
N ARG A 130 15.47 0.34 -12.36
CA ARG A 130 14.75 -0.77 -12.97
C ARG A 130 14.78 -2.01 -12.09
N SER A 131 15.96 -2.38 -11.57
CA SER A 131 16.13 -3.49 -10.63
C SER A 131 15.31 -3.30 -9.36
N TYR A 132 15.23 -2.06 -8.84
CA TYR A 132 14.38 -1.72 -7.70
C TYR A 132 12.89 -1.97 -7.98
N PHE A 133 12.37 -1.56 -9.14
CA PHE A 133 10.96 -1.79 -9.47
C PHE A 133 10.65 -3.26 -9.74
N LEU A 134 11.58 -4.02 -10.31
CA LEU A 134 11.48 -5.49 -10.40
C LEU A 134 11.41 -6.10 -8.99
N TYR A 135 12.26 -5.68 -8.08
CA TYR A 135 12.21 -6.10 -6.67
C TYR A 135 10.85 -5.76 -6.02
N CYS A 136 10.30 -4.57 -6.28
CA CYS A 136 8.97 -4.19 -5.80
C CYS A 136 7.88 -5.14 -6.30
N HIS A 137 7.95 -5.56 -7.56
CA HIS A 137 6.99 -6.48 -8.17
C HIS A 137 7.20 -7.92 -7.68
N GLU A 138 8.41 -8.45 -7.80
CA GLU A 138 8.71 -9.87 -7.58
C GLU A 138 8.81 -10.27 -6.11
N LYS A 139 9.47 -9.45 -5.31
CA LYS A 139 9.75 -9.74 -3.89
C LYS A 139 8.76 -9.11 -2.95
N LEU A 140 8.45 -7.83 -3.12
CA LEU A 140 7.50 -7.14 -2.25
C LEU A 140 6.04 -7.42 -2.64
N LYS A 141 5.79 -7.96 -3.85
CA LYS A 141 4.46 -8.27 -4.37
C LYS A 141 3.50 -7.08 -4.26
N LEU A 142 4.00 -5.88 -4.60
CA LEU A 142 3.18 -4.68 -4.59
C LEU A 142 2.14 -4.74 -5.69
N SER A 143 0.98 -4.16 -5.41
CA SER A 143 -0.06 -4.00 -6.43
C SER A 143 0.39 -3.04 -7.53
N GLU A 144 -0.21 -3.15 -8.70
CA GLU A 144 0.05 -2.25 -9.84
C GLU A 144 -0.14 -0.77 -9.46
N SER A 145 -1.13 -0.47 -8.62
CA SER A 145 -1.43 0.88 -8.15
C SER A 145 -0.34 1.41 -7.22
N GLU A 146 0.19 0.58 -6.32
CA GLU A 146 1.31 0.95 -5.44
C GLU A 146 2.59 1.18 -6.24
N ILE A 147 2.88 0.31 -7.20
CA ILE A 147 4.04 0.48 -8.10
C ILE A 147 3.92 1.79 -8.89
N HIS A 148 2.74 2.10 -9.45
CA HIS A 148 2.51 3.37 -10.15
C HIS A 148 2.72 4.58 -9.24
N SER A 149 2.21 4.55 -8.01
CA SER A 149 2.39 5.64 -7.04
C SER A 149 3.87 5.84 -6.72
N ARG A 150 4.59 4.74 -6.49
CA ARG A 150 6.03 4.76 -6.20
C ARG A 150 6.85 5.26 -7.37
N MET A 151 6.55 4.81 -8.59
CA MET A 151 7.18 5.31 -9.81
C MET A 151 6.98 6.83 -9.98
N ASN A 152 5.78 7.33 -9.73
CA ASN A 152 5.50 8.75 -9.84
C ASN A 152 6.29 9.58 -8.82
N ALA A 153 6.40 9.12 -7.58
CA ALA A 153 7.19 9.81 -6.55
C ALA A 153 8.71 9.81 -6.91
N VAL A 154 9.25 8.67 -7.34
CA VAL A 154 10.64 8.56 -7.76
C VAL A 154 10.91 9.40 -9.00
N LYS A 155 10.01 9.35 -9.99
CA LYS A 155 10.09 10.19 -11.19
C LYS A 155 10.11 11.67 -10.85
N PHE A 156 9.23 12.12 -9.95
CA PHE A 156 9.21 13.49 -9.49
C PHE A 156 10.55 13.93 -8.91
N TYR A 157 11.20 13.09 -8.09
CA TYR A 157 12.51 13.40 -7.55
C TYR A 157 13.57 13.60 -8.64
N PHE A 158 13.74 12.63 -9.53
CA PHE A 158 14.78 12.70 -10.53
C PHE A 158 14.55 13.78 -11.59
N GLU A 159 13.30 13.99 -12.01
CA GLU A 159 12.98 14.97 -13.06
C GLU A 159 12.78 16.39 -12.52
N GLN A 160 12.16 16.54 -11.34
CA GLN A 160 11.76 17.86 -10.84
C GLN A 160 12.69 18.40 -9.76
N VAL A 161 13.36 17.55 -9.00
CA VAL A 161 14.30 17.96 -7.94
C VAL A 161 15.74 17.96 -8.44
N LEU A 162 16.15 16.91 -9.15
CA LEU A 162 17.50 16.80 -9.72
C LEU A 162 17.62 17.31 -11.14
N HIS A 163 16.51 17.67 -11.80
CA HIS A 163 16.47 18.15 -13.19
C HIS A 163 17.18 17.22 -14.18
N ARG A 164 17.18 15.92 -13.90
CA ARG A 164 17.75 14.93 -14.84
C ARG A 164 16.84 14.78 -16.06
N GLN A 165 17.43 14.57 -17.22
CA GLN A 165 16.67 14.25 -18.43
C GLN A 165 15.82 13.00 -18.21
N LYS A 166 14.74 12.88 -18.97
CA LYS A 166 13.67 11.86 -18.83
C LYS A 166 14.20 10.42 -18.85
N MET A 167 14.92 10.02 -17.80
CA MET A 167 15.54 8.69 -17.64
C MET A 167 14.50 7.57 -17.39
N PHE A 168 13.27 7.92 -17.03
CA PHE A 168 12.29 6.98 -16.52
C PHE A 168 11.31 6.45 -17.55
N PHE A 169 11.38 6.93 -18.80
CA PHE A 169 10.43 6.50 -19.84
C PHE A 169 10.63 5.05 -20.29
N ASP A 170 11.82 4.47 -20.03
CA ASP A 170 12.14 3.10 -20.42
C ASP A 170 11.73 2.04 -19.39
N ILE A 171 11.19 2.46 -18.22
CA ILE A 171 10.66 1.50 -17.25
C ILE A 171 9.18 1.24 -17.61
N PRO A 172 8.85 0.02 -18.11
CA PRO A 172 7.49 -0.29 -18.49
C PRO A 172 6.56 -0.24 -17.27
N ARG A 173 5.47 0.50 -17.42
CA ARG A 173 4.44 0.58 -16.35
C ARG A 173 3.58 -0.67 -16.40
N PRO A 174 3.23 -1.25 -15.23
CA PRO A 174 2.26 -2.34 -15.18
C PRO A 174 0.95 -1.93 -15.85
N LYS A 175 0.42 -2.76 -16.73
CA LYS A 175 -0.90 -2.50 -17.34
C LYS A 175 -1.98 -2.72 -16.30
N LYS A 176 -2.78 -1.68 -16.02
CA LYS A 176 -3.97 -1.84 -15.17
C LYS A 176 -5.00 -2.69 -15.90
N LYS A 177 -5.53 -3.70 -15.24
CA LYS A 177 -6.72 -4.41 -15.73
C LYS A 177 -7.88 -3.41 -15.79
N LEU A 178 -8.47 -3.26 -16.96
CA LEU A 178 -9.66 -2.42 -17.15
C LEU A 178 -10.85 -3.16 -16.52
N LEU A 179 -11.13 -2.86 -15.27
CA LEU A 179 -12.34 -3.34 -14.62
C LEU A 179 -13.41 -2.27 -14.79
N LEU A 180 -14.52 -2.65 -15.42
CA LEU A 180 -15.69 -1.78 -15.47
C LEU A 180 -16.15 -1.46 -14.05
N PRO A 181 -16.47 -0.21 -13.74
CA PRO A 181 -17.03 0.16 -12.44
C PRO A 181 -18.32 -0.64 -12.21
N LYS A 182 -18.47 -1.21 -11.01
CA LYS A 182 -19.75 -1.80 -10.60
C LYS A 182 -20.77 -0.68 -10.46
N MET A 183 -21.68 -0.60 -11.40
CA MET A 183 -22.78 0.37 -11.35
C MET A 183 -23.94 -0.20 -10.56
N LEU A 184 -24.50 0.64 -9.68
CA LEU A 184 -25.74 0.33 -8.96
C LEU A 184 -26.94 0.78 -9.80
N SER A 185 -27.98 -0.03 -9.86
CA SER A 185 -29.25 0.35 -10.44
C SER A 185 -29.98 1.39 -9.59
N LYS A 186 -30.90 2.14 -10.20
CA LYS A 186 -31.77 3.09 -9.45
C LYS A 186 -32.51 2.42 -8.28
N ALA A 187 -32.93 1.17 -8.46
CA ALA A 187 -33.65 0.41 -7.44
C ALA A 187 -32.74 0.06 -6.23
N GLU A 188 -31.50 -0.33 -6.50
CA GLU A 188 -30.51 -0.60 -5.45
C GLU A 188 -30.15 0.67 -4.66
N ILE A 189 -29.97 1.80 -5.35
CA ILE A 189 -29.69 3.09 -4.71
C ILE A 189 -30.86 3.50 -3.81
N LYS A 190 -32.13 3.37 -4.28
CA LYS A 190 -33.29 3.63 -3.44
C LYS A 190 -33.31 2.76 -2.19
N LYS A 191 -32.99 1.45 -2.32
CA LYS A 191 -32.92 0.52 -1.17
C LYS A 191 -31.83 0.94 -0.18
N ILE A 192 -30.65 1.34 -0.65
CA ILE A 192 -29.56 1.80 0.21
C ILE A 192 -29.96 3.04 0.99
N ILE A 193 -30.56 4.03 0.32
CA ILE A 193 -31.02 5.28 0.96
C ILE A 193 -32.12 4.96 1.99
N ALA A 194 -33.07 4.11 1.65
CA ALA A 194 -34.16 3.72 2.55
C ALA A 194 -33.71 2.92 3.77
N ALA A 195 -32.67 2.08 3.62
CA ALA A 195 -32.06 1.32 4.70
C ALA A 195 -31.19 2.18 5.64
N THR A 196 -30.89 3.44 5.25
CA THR A 196 -30.03 4.33 6.04
C THR A 196 -30.87 5.07 7.08
N LEU A 197 -30.88 4.56 8.32
CA LEU A 197 -31.68 5.09 9.43
C LEU A 197 -31.21 6.48 9.90
N ASN A 198 -29.92 6.77 9.83
CA ASN A 198 -29.37 8.05 10.23
C ASN A 198 -29.73 9.13 9.19
N LEU A 199 -30.49 10.13 9.62
CA LEU A 199 -31.00 11.21 8.77
C LEU A 199 -29.87 11.97 8.05
N LYS A 200 -28.78 12.30 8.76
CA LYS A 200 -27.62 12.99 8.21
C LYS A 200 -26.96 12.18 7.11
N HIS A 201 -26.74 10.88 7.33
CA HIS A 201 -26.16 10.00 6.32
C HIS A 201 -27.08 9.81 5.12
N SER A 202 -28.39 9.66 5.36
CA SER A 202 -29.38 9.57 4.29
C SER A 202 -29.38 10.84 3.42
N LEU A 203 -29.29 12.02 4.05
CA LEU A 203 -29.18 13.30 3.32
C LEU A 203 -27.90 13.36 2.47
N VAL A 204 -26.75 13.01 3.04
CA VAL A 204 -25.47 12.95 2.30
C VAL A 204 -25.58 12.05 1.07
N LEU A 205 -26.17 10.86 1.22
CA LEU A 205 -26.35 9.93 0.10
C LEU A 205 -27.30 10.51 -0.98
N LYS A 206 -28.38 11.17 -0.57
CA LYS A 206 -29.32 11.83 -1.49
C LYS A 206 -28.64 12.96 -2.28
N VAL A 207 -27.84 13.79 -1.59
CA VAL A 207 -27.10 14.90 -2.23
C VAL A 207 -26.03 14.36 -3.17
N CYS A 208 -25.24 13.37 -2.74
CA CYS A 208 -24.25 12.72 -3.61
C CYS A 208 -24.89 12.15 -4.89
N TYR A 209 -26.03 11.44 -4.75
CA TYR A 209 -26.69 10.83 -5.89
C TYR A 209 -27.42 11.83 -6.78
N GLY A 210 -28.13 12.79 -6.19
CA GLY A 210 -28.97 13.75 -6.93
C GLY A 210 -28.15 14.80 -7.68
N MET A 211 -27.05 15.25 -7.08
CA MET A 211 -26.17 16.30 -7.63
C MET A 211 -24.88 15.75 -8.26
N GLY A 212 -24.60 14.44 -8.14
CA GLY A 212 -23.36 13.85 -8.65
C GLY A 212 -22.09 14.28 -7.88
N LEU A 213 -22.23 14.81 -6.69
CA LEU A 213 -21.12 15.31 -5.89
C LEU A 213 -20.32 14.17 -5.26
N ARG A 214 -18.99 14.35 -5.16
CA ARG A 214 -18.13 13.46 -4.38
C ARG A 214 -18.38 13.67 -2.89
N VAL A 215 -18.16 12.64 -2.08
CA VAL A 215 -18.32 12.71 -0.61
C VAL A 215 -17.53 13.88 0.00
N SER A 216 -16.32 14.16 -0.48
CA SER A 216 -15.49 15.29 -0.04
C SER A 216 -16.11 16.65 -0.37
N GLU A 217 -16.81 16.76 -1.48
CA GLU A 217 -17.49 17.98 -1.92
C GLU A 217 -18.73 18.22 -1.05
N VAL A 218 -19.51 17.16 -0.79
CA VAL A 218 -20.70 17.25 0.10
C VAL A 218 -20.31 17.65 1.52
N VAL A 219 -19.21 17.11 2.05
CA VAL A 219 -18.73 17.45 3.41
C VAL A 219 -18.20 18.89 3.49
N ALA A 220 -17.76 19.45 2.37
CA ALA A 220 -17.27 20.85 2.28
C ALA A 220 -18.38 21.86 2.01
N LEU A 221 -19.62 21.43 1.69
CA LEU A 221 -20.75 22.35 1.46
C LEU A 221 -21.02 23.22 2.70
N LYS A 222 -21.28 24.50 2.45
CA LYS A 222 -21.70 25.48 3.46
C LYS A 222 -23.16 25.80 3.26
N LEU A 223 -23.80 26.32 4.30
CA LEU A 223 -25.19 26.76 4.24
C LEU A 223 -25.43 27.92 3.28
N SER A 224 -24.35 28.59 2.85
CA SER A 224 -24.36 29.67 1.87
C SER A 224 -24.28 29.19 0.42
N ASP A 225 -24.00 27.95 0.18
CA ASP A 225 -23.88 27.35 -1.16
C ASP A 225 -25.24 26.78 -1.60
#